data_39acbd1b58e628fd0558029a6f73a6ac
#
_entry.id   39acbd1b58e628fd0558029a6f73a6ac
#
_cell.length_a   1.000
_cell.length_b   1.000
_cell.length_c   1.000
_cell.angle_alpha   90.00
_cell.angle_beta   90.00
_cell.angle_gamma   90.00
#
_symmetry.space_group_name_H-M   'P 1'
#
loop_
_entity.id
_entity.type
_entity.pdbx_description
1 polymer ?
#
loop_
_entity_poly.entity_id
_entity_poly.type
_entity_poly.pdbx_seq_one_letter_code
_entity_poly.pdbx_strand_id
1 'polypeptide(L)'
;MTTGPIEDLEWPTRIRARVVEPGAAPRVHGFDVQSDLARHYRFGETILIALTGEAPDEATGRAFEVAMIFGSAISVLEAPAHAAMLSRVCGARPSGIEAVAATTLAERARSIYDELEPAIPRLLVGSLNGMAPRLAPRSTTERDAVGRLRTALGAFASRVPALGYDLSLDAAILAVLLACGLRNREPIECALCVAGIATTCAEAFAATPGDHRSYPIDLPKFVYEDRS
;
A
#
# COMPACT_ATOMS: atom_id res chain seq x y z
N MET A 1 45.42 4.76 1.49
CA MET A 1 44.12 4.29 0.96
C MET A 1 43.07 5.06 1.73
N THR A 2 42.30 5.89 1.08
CA THR A 2 41.12 6.53 1.70
C THR A 2 40.04 5.46 1.81
N THR A 3 39.68 5.08 3.03
CA THR A 3 38.53 4.21 3.34
C THR A 3 37.28 4.88 2.78
N GLY A 4 36.41 4.10 2.15
CA GLY A 4 35.13 4.61 1.66
C GLY A 4 34.12 4.82 2.82
N PRO A 5 33.03 5.59 2.59
CA PRO A 5 32.07 5.91 3.65
C PRO A 5 31.41 4.68 4.31
N ILE A 6 31.45 3.51 3.68
CA ILE A 6 30.93 2.26 4.24
C ILE A 6 31.98 1.59 5.15
N GLU A 7 33.27 1.79 4.88
CA GLU A 7 34.37 1.19 5.63
C GLU A 7 34.68 1.94 6.94
N ASP A 8 34.23 3.20 7.03
CA ASP A 8 34.33 4.01 8.26
C ASP A 8 33.17 3.73 9.24
N LEU A 9 32.15 2.99 8.83
CA LEU A 9 31.08 2.51 9.69
C LEU A 9 31.48 1.18 10.31
N GLU A 10 31.66 1.14 11.62
CA GLU A 10 31.76 -0.12 12.37
C GLU A 10 30.52 -0.97 12.09
N TRP A 11 30.69 -2.09 11.40
CA TRP A 11 29.61 -3.04 11.18
C TRP A 11 29.08 -3.53 12.52
N PRO A 12 27.75 -3.52 12.75
CA PRO A 12 27.20 -4.03 13.99
C PRO A 12 27.58 -5.51 14.14
N THR A 13 28.22 -5.86 15.22
CA THR A 13 28.59 -7.25 15.55
C THR A 13 27.37 -8.13 15.80
N ARG A 14 26.18 -7.53 15.95
CA ARG A 14 24.90 -8.21 16.15
C ARG A 14 23.78 -7.50 15.40
N ILE A 15 23.04 -8.25 14.59
CA ILE A 15 21.77 -7.82 14.00
C ILE A 15 20.68 -8.15 15.01
N ARG A 16 19.87 -7.15 15.40
CA ARG A 16 18.74 -7.33 16.31
C ARG A 16 17.46 -7.45 15.52
N ALA A 17 16.81 -8.62 15.59
CA ALA A 17 15.41 -8.75 15.17
C ALA A 17 14.50 -8.02 16.16
N ARG A 18 13.49 -7.30 15.65
CA ARG A 18 12.53 -6.56 16.48
C ARG A 18 11.09 -7.01 16.27
N VAL A 19 10.80 -7.62 15.14
CA VAL A 19 9.45 -8.06 14.74
C VAL A 19 9.37 -9.57 14.72
N VAL A 20 10.30 -10.22 14.02
CA VAL A 20 10.30 -11.68 13.87
C VAL A 20 11.39 -12.29 14.72
N GLU A 21 11.01 -13.16 15.65
CA GLU A 21 11.93 -14.03 16.38
C GLU A 21 12.07 -15.35 15.62
N PRO A 22 13.26 -15.67 15.07
CA PRO A 22 13.48 -16.90 14.32
C PRO A 22 13.68 -18.10 15.27
N GLY A 23 13.36 -19.30 14.78
CA GLY A 23 13.58 -20.54 15.54
C GLY A 23 12.65 -21.66 15.10
N ALA A 24 12.63 -22.75 15.87
CA ALA A 24 11.72 -23.87 15.62
C ALA A 24 10.23 -23.50 15.85
N ALA A 25 9.97 -22.51 16.71
CA ALA A 25 8.67 -21.87 16.90
C ALA A 25 8.82 -20.38 16.62
N PRO A 26 8.74 -19.94 15.34
CA PRO A 26 8.91 -18.54 14.97
C PRO A 26 7.79 -17.69 15.54
N ARG A 27 8.12 -16.45 15.99
CA ARG A 27 7.17 -15.52 16.57
C ARG A 27 7.21 -14.19 15.84
N VAL A 28 6.04 -13.55 15.74
CA VAL A 28 5.89 -12.18 15.26
C VAL A 28 5.37 -11.35 16.42
N HIS A 29 6.13 -10.36 16.89
CA HIS A 29 5.85 -9.57 18.09
C HIS A 29 5.47 -10.40 19.33
N GLY A 30 6.10 -11.59 19.47
CA GLY A 30 5.84 -12.51 20.57
C GLY A 30 4.70 -13.51 20.33
N PHE A 31 3.85 -13.32 19.33
CA PHE A 31 2.82 -14.29 18.94
C PHE A 31 3.45 -15.45 18.18
N ASP A 32 3.18 -16.67 18.61
CA ASP A 32 3.65 -17.87 17.92
C ASP A 32 2.92 -18.03 16.58
N VAL A 33 3.70 -18.23 15.49
CA VAL A 33 3.13 -18.30 14.13
C VAL A 33 2.22 -19.51 13.96
N GLN A 34 2.54 -20.64 14.58
CA GLN A 34 1.85 -21.92 14.37
C GLN A 34 0.70 -22.13 15.35
N SER A 35 0.90 -21.79 16.63
CA SER A 35 -0.10 -22.02 17.68
C SER A 35 -1.06 -20.85 17.85
N ASP A 36 -0.63 -19.62 17.59
CA ASP A 36 -1.46 -18.43 17.78
C ASP A 36 -1.95 -17.86 16.45
N LEU A 37 -1.03 -17.35 15.59
CA LEU A 37 -1.43 -16.62 14.39
C LEU A 37 -2.20 -17.50 13.41
N ALA A 38 -1.67 -18.67 13.06
CA ALA A 38 -2.32 -19.56 12.10
C ALA A 38 -3.67 -20.13 12.55
N ARG A 39 -3.94 -20.16 13.87
CA ARG A 39 -5.16 -20.71 14.43
C ARG A 39 -6.24 -19.68 14.72
N HIS A 40 -5.85 -18.48 15.10
CA HIS A 40 -6.77 -17.50 15.68
C HIS A 40 -6.91 -16.22 14.85
N TYR A 41 -6.00 -15.97 13.90
CA TYR A 41 -5.99 -14.74 13.12
C TYR A 41 -6.07 -15.02 11.62
N ARG A 42 -6.71 -14.13 10.91
CA ARG A 42 -6.69 -14.10 9.44
C ARG A 42 -5.39 -13.50 8.94
N PHE A 43 -5.08 -13.71 7.66
CA PHE A 43 -3.86 -13.19 7.07
C PHE A 43 -3.76 -11.65 7.14
N GLY A 44 -4.87 -10.95 6.89
CA GLY A 44 -4.92 -9.49 7.04
C GLY A 44 -4.65 -9.02 8.48
N GLU A 45 -5.21 -9.71 9.47
CA GLU A 45 -4.94 -9.43 10.88
C GLU A 45 -3.47 -9.68 11.26
N THR A 46 -2.86 -10.72 10.68
CA THR A 46 -1.41 -10.98 10.85
C THR A 46 -0.56 -9.85 10.27
N ILE A 47 -0.95 -9.28 9.12
CA ILE A 47 -0.29 -8.10 8.57
C ILE A 47 -0.44 -6.91 9.54
N LEU A 48 -1.64 -6.69 10.07
CA LEU A 48 -1.88 -5.59 11.01
C LEU A 48 -1.05 -5.77 12.30
N ILE A 49 -0.97 -6.98 12.85
CA ILE A 49 -0.09 -7.31 13.98
C ILE A 49 1.37 -7.03 13.63
N ALA A 50 1.83 -7.42 12.45
CA ALA A 50 3.22 -7.18 12.03
C ALA A 50 3.56 -5.69 11.94
N LEU A 51 2.59 -4.84 11.56
CA LEU A 51 2.76 -3.40 11.41
C LEU A 51 2.59 -2.62 12.73
N THR A 52 1.78 -3.12 13.67
CA THR A 52 1.43 -2.40 14.92
C THR A 52 2.07 -3.02 16.16
N GLY A 53 2.34 -4.31 16.17
CA GLY A 53 2.74 -5.08 17.35
C GLY A 53 1.57 -5.47 18.25
N GLU A 54 0.33 -5.15 17.89
CA GLU A 54 -0.86 -5.32 18.72
C GLU A 54 -1.87 -6.23 18.03
N ALA A 55 -2.51 -7.14 18.79
CA ALA A 55 -3.61 -7.95 18.30
C ALA A 55 -4.88 -7.09 18.17
N PRO A 56 -5.49 -7.04 16.98
CA PRO A 56 -6.74 -6.31 16.78
C PRO A 56 -7.92 -7.04 17.43
N ASP A 57 -8.97 -6.29 17.80
CA ASP A 57 -10.29 -6.87 17.98
C ASP A 57 -10.86 -7.33 16.61
N GLU A 58 -11.85 -8.22 16.62
CA GLU A 58 -12.45 -8.77 15.39
C GLU A 58 -12.97 -7.69 14.44
N ALA A 59 -13.56 -6.62 14.97
CA ALA A 59 -14.10 -5.53 14.18
C ALA A 59 -12.99 -4.72 13.50
N THR A 60 -11.89 -4.46 14.21
CA THR A 60 -10.71 -3.76 13.70
C THR A 60 -9.99 -4.60 12.63
N GLY A 61 -9.78 -5.90 12.91
CA GLY A 61 -9.17 -6.81 11.93
C GLY A 61 -9.97 -6.89 10.64
N ARG A 62 -11.31 -7.04 10.74
CA ARG A 62 -12.19 -7.02 9.57
C ARG A 62 -12.16 -5.69 8.82
N ALA A 63 -12.15 -4.57 9.53
CA ALA A 63 -12.09 -3.25 8.90
C ALA A 63 -10.78 -3.03 8.14
N PHE A 64 -9.66 -3.49 8.70
CA PHE A 64 -8.37 -3.48 8.03
C PHE A 64 -8.42 -4.31 6.73
N GLU A 65 -8.94 -5.54 6.77
CA GLU A 65 -9.10 -6.38 5.58
C GLU A 65 -9.95 -5.70 4.50
N VAL A 66 -11.06 -5.07 4.89
CA VAL A 66 -11.92 -4.31 3.98
C VAL A 66 -11.13 -3.18 3.32
N ALA A 67 -10.35 -2.41 4.10
CA ALA A 67 -9.51 -1.34 3.54
C ALA A 67 -8.48 -1.88 2.54
N MET A 68 -7.82 -3.01 2.88
CA MET A 68 -6.86 -3.68 2.00
C MET A 68 -7.51 -4.15 0.68
N ILE A 69 -8.72 -4.73 0.75
CA ILE A 69 -9.47 -5.16 -0.44
C ILE A 69 -9.80 -3.95 -1.34
N PHE A 70 -10.29 -2.86 -0.78
CA PHE A 70 -10.59 -1.65 -1.57
C PHE A 70 -9.31 -1.00 -2.15
N GLY A 71 -8.19 -1.10 -1.46
CA GLY A 71 -6.88 -0.64 -1.95
C GLY A 71 -6.20 -1.57 -2.95
N SER A 72 -6.72 -2.79 -3.15
CA SER A 72 -6.07 -3.80 -4.00
C SER A 72 -6.31 -3.63 -5.50
N ALA A 73 -7.38 -2.94 -5.90
CA ALA A 73 -7.77 -2.82 -7.31
C ALA A 73 -6.95 -1.74 -8.02
N ILE A 74 -5.76 -2.09 -8.48
CA ILE A 74 -4.87 -1.20 -9.22
C ILE A 74 -5.09 -1.41 -10.72
N SER A 75 -5.53 -0.35 -11.39
CA SER A 75 -5.78 -0.38 -12.84
C SER A 75 -4.48 -0.40 -13.64
N VAL A 76 -4.50 -1.02 -14.82
CA VAL A 76 -3.39 -0.95 -15.81
C VAL A 76 -3.10 0.47 -16.29
N LEU A 77 -4.02 1.40 -16.06
CA LEU A 77 -3.82 2.83 -16.35
C LEU A 77 -3.01 3.53 -15.24
N GLU A 78 -2.80 2.88 -14.10
CA GLU A 78 -1.98 3.38 -13.01
C GLU A 78 -0.54 2.88 -13.15
N ALA A 79 0.41 3.72 -12.76
CA ALA A 79 1.83 3.45 -12.92
C ALA A 79 2.29 2.08 -12.40
N PRO A 80 1.85 1.55 -11.24
CA PRO A 80 2.31 0.25 -10.76
C PRO A 80 1.96 -0.91 -11.68
N ALA A 81 0.70 -1.04 -12.07
CA ALA A 81 0.26 -2.13 -12.95
C ALA A 81 0.81 -1.98 -14.36
N HIS A 82 0.87 -0.73 -14.86
CA HIS A 82 1.44 -0.43 -16.17
C HIS A 82 2.94 -0.81 -16.25
N ALA A 83 3.73 -0.40 -15.26
CA ALA A 83 5.17 -0.70 -15.24
C ALA A 83 5.45 -2.19 -15.07
N ALA A 84 4.70 -2.88 -14.22
CA ALA A 84 4.82 -4.33 -14.02
C ALA A 84 4.45 -5.09 -15.31
N MET A 85 3.35 -4.72 -15.98
CA MET A 85 2.93 -5.29 -17.25
C MET A 85 3.97 -5.05 -18.35
N LEU A 86 4.49 -3.82 -18.45
CA LEU A 86 5.53 -3.50 -19.43
C LEU A 86 6.80 -4.33 -19.18
N SER A 87 7.20 -4.54 -17.94
CA SER A 87 8.32 -5.41 -17.59
C SER A 87 8.09 -6.84 -18.08
N ARG A 88 6.87 -7.36 -17.94
CA ARG A 88 6.49 -8.68 -18.45
C ARG A 88 6.58 -8.75 -19.96
N VAL A 89 6.01 -7.78 -20.67
CA VAL A 89 6.03 -7.69 -22.13
C VAL A 89 7.47 -7.62 -22.67
N CYS A 90 8.36 -6.91 -21.96
CA CYS A 90 9.79 -6.84 -22.27
C CYS A 90 10.58 -8.12 -21.90
N GLY A 91 9.91 -9.16 -21.39
CA GLY A 91 10.55 -10.45 -21.10
C GLY A 91 11.26 -10.52 -19.74
N ALA A 92 10.93 -9.65 -18.79
CA ALA A 92 11.48 -9.74 -17.45
C ALA A 92 11.06 -11.05 -16.76
N ARG A 93 11.94 -11.56 -15.90
CA ARG A 93 11.63 -12.73 -15.04
C ARG A 93 10.60 -12.34 -13.97
N PRO A 94 9.85 -13.32 -13.42
CA PRO A 94 8.87 -13.06 -12.35
C PRO A 94 9.39 -12.17 -11.22
N SER A 95 10.60 -12.47 -10.71
CA SER A 95 11.24 -11.66 -9.65
C SER A 95 11.49 -10.20 -10.05
N GLY A 96 11.80 -9.93 -11.33
CA GLY A 96 11.95 -8.57 -11.85
C GLY A 96 10.61 -7.85 -11.93
N ILE A 97 9.54 -8.54 -12.35
CA ILE A 97 8.19 -8.00 -12.39
C ILE A 97 7.70 -7.66 -10.99
N GLU A 98 7.88 -8.58 -10.03
CA GLU A 98 7.53 -8.37 -8.62
C GLU A 98 8.28 -7.18 -8.01
N ALA A 99 9.58 -7.06 -8.30
CA ALA A 99 10.40 -5.93 -7.83
C ALA A 99 9.89 -4.59 -8.39
N VAL A 100 9.56 -4.52 -9.69
CA VAL A 100 8.99 -3.33 -10.31
C VAL A 100 7.64 -2.99 -9.72
N ALA A 101 6.75 -4.00 -9.56
CA ALA A 101 5.43 -3.82 -8.94
C ALA A 101 5.58 -3.26 -7.51
N ALA A 102 6.42 -3.88 -6.68
CA ALA A 102 6.62 -3.46 -5.29
C ALA A 102 7.18 -2.04 -5.20
N THR A 103 8.19 -1.69 -6.01
CA THR A 103 8.79 -0.36 -6.01
C THR A 103 7.78 0.71 -6.43
N THR A 104 7.05 0.49 -7.51
CA THR A 104 6.08 1.47 -8.01
C THR A 104 4.85 1.60 -7.11
N LEU A 105 4.43 0.51 -6.45
CA LEU A 105 3.39 0.56 -5.41
C LEU A 105 3.85 1.33 -4.17
N ALA A 106 5.10 1.16 -3.75
CA ALA A 106 5.66 1.91 -2.62
C ALA A 106 5.71 3.42 -2.93
N GLU A 107 6.12 3.80 -4.15
CA GLU A 107 6.10 5.20 -4.57
C GLU A 107 4.66 5.75 -4.68
N ARG A 108 3.69 4.95 -5.14
CA ARG A 108 2.26 5.33 -5.11
C ARG A 108 1.77 5.54 -3.68
N ALA A 109 2.08 4.62 -2.78
CA ALA A 109 1.69 4.72 -1.37
C ALA A 109 2.27 5.98 -0.71
N ARG A 110 3.54 6.27 -0.97
CA ARG A 110 4.21 7.50 -0.55
C ARG A 110 3.51 8.74 -1.09
N SER A 111 3.21 8.77 -2.38
CA SER A 111 2.52 9.91 -3.01
C SER A 111 1.13 10.15 -2.38
N ILE A 112 0.36 9.08 -2.11
CA ILE A 112 -0.93 9.16 -1.42
C ILE A 112 -0.74 9.74 -0.02
N TYR A 113 0.25 9.24 0.73
CA TYR A 113 0.52 9.73 2.09
C TYR A 113 0.92 11.20 2.07
N ASP A 114 1.89 11.60 1.24
CA ASP A 114 2.37 13.00 1.13
C ASP A 114 1.23 13.96 0.78
N GLU A 115 0.31 13.54 -0.09
CA GLU A 115 -0.85 14.33 -0.48
C GLU A 115 -1.86 14.51 0.66
N LEU A 116 -2.04 13.47 1.47
CA LEU A 116 -3.09 13.42 2.51
C LEU A 116 -2.57 13.75 3.92
N GLU A 117 -1.26 13.74 4.15
CA GLU A 117 -0.65 13.99 5.47
C GLU A 117 -1.17 15.26 6.15
N PRO A 118 -1.31 16.42 5.46
CA PRO A 118 -1.83 17.63 6.09
C PRO A 118 -3.28 17.51 6.58
N ALA A 119 -4.01 16.53 6.08
CA ALA A 119 -5.39 16.28 6.44
C ALA A 119 -5.56 15.23 7.55
N ILE A 120 -4.53 14.47 7.90
CA ILE A 120 -4.60 13.39 8.89
C ILE A 120 -5.25 13.83 10.22
N PRO A 121 -4.87 14.96 10.84
CA PRO A 121 -5.53 15.38 12.07
C PRO A 121 -7.03 15.60 11.91
N ARG A 122 -7.47 16.08 10.75
CA ARG A 122 -8.89 16.31 10.44
C ARG A 122 -9.62 15.00 10.13
N LEU A 123 -8.99 14.07 9.45
CA LEU A 123 -9.53 12.72 9.19
C LEU A 123 -9.81 11.98 10.50
N LEU A 124 -8.91 12.10 11.48
CA LEU A 124 -9.06 11.46 12.79
C LEU A 124 -10.25 11.98 13.59
N VAL A 125 -10.49 13.30 13.56
CA VAL A 125 -11.58 13.92 14.34
C VAL A 125 -12.86 14.09 13.54
N GLY A 126 -12.86 13.80 12.24
CA GLY A 126 -14.04 13.99 11.36
C GLY A 126 -14.43 15.45 11.19
N SER A 127 -13.48 16.39 11.18
CA SER A 127 -13.74 17.83 11.00
C SER A 127 -13.22 18.29 9.64
N LEU A 128 -13.98 18.03 8.58
CA LEU A 128 -13.58 18.28 7.19
C LEU A 128 -14.29 19.46 6.53
N ASN A 129 -14.88 20.37 7.32
CA ASN A 129 -15.47 21.60 6.80
C ASN A 129 -14.41 22.47 6.11
N GLY A 130 -14.69 22.94 4.90
CA GLY A 130 -13.72 23.66 4.07
C GLY A 130 -12.63 22.77 3.48
N MET A 131 -12.97 21.55 3.13
CA MET A 131 -12.12 20.49 2.61
C MET A 131 -11.30 20.93 1.39
N ALA A 132 -10.01 20.62 1.40
CA ALA A 132 -9.17 20.79 0.22
C ALA A 132 -9.70 19.94 -0.95
N PRO A 133 -9.69 20.44 -2.20
CA PRO A 133 -10.17 19.71 -3.37
C PRO A 133 -9.58 18.29 -3.52
N ARG A 134 -8.38 18.07 -2.97
CA ARG A 134 -7.66 16.78 -2.98
C ARG A 134 -8.34 15.67 -2.18
N LEU A 135 -9.15 16.04 -1.19
CA LEU A 135 -9.88 15.05 -0.37
C LEU A 135 -11.21 14.66 -1.00
N ALA A 136 -11.71 15.45 -1.94
CA ALA A 136 -12.98 15.18 -2.61
C ALA A 136 -12.86 14.09 -3.69
N PRO A 137 -13.91 13.31 -3.92
CA PRO A 137 -13.91 12.32 -4.98
C PRO A 137 -13.78 12.98 -6.35
N ARG A 138 -12.97 12.36 -7.21
CA ARG A 138 -12.70 12.86 -8.57
C ARG A 138 -13.81 12.51 -9.56
N SER A 139 -14.69 11.57 -9.20
CA SER A 139 -15.79 11.10 -10.04
C SER A 139 -16.96 10.57 -9.21
N THR A 140 -18.11 10.38 -9.85
CA THR A 140 -19.26 9.69 -9.25
C THR A 140 -18.95 8.24 -8.93
N THR A 141 -18.19 7.56 -9.78
CA THR A 141 -17.75 6.18 -9.57
C THR A 141 -16.92 6.05 -8.29
N GLU A 142 -16.02 6.99 -8.03
CA GLU A 142 -15.21 7.02 -6.80
C GLU A 142 -16.08 7.27 -5.57
N ARG A 143 -17.04 8.19 -5.65
CA ARG A 143 -18.03 8.43 -4.59
C ARG A 143 -18.82 7.16 -4.27
N ASP A 144 -19.28 6.45 -5.29
CA ASP A 144 -19.98 5.18 -5.13
C ASP A 144 -19.09 4.10 -4.50
N ALA A 145 -17.80 4.08 -4.83
CA ALA A 145 -16.83 3.18 -4.19
C ALA A 145 -16.69 3.45 -2.69
N VAL A 146 -16.61 4.71 -2.28
CA VAL A 146 -16.61 5.08 -0.85
C VAL A 146 -17.93 4.71 -0.16
N GLY A 147 -19.06 4.84 -0.84
CA GLY A 147 -20.34 4.34 -0.34
C GLY A 147 -20.33 2.83 -0.09
N ARG A 148 -19.77 2.05 -1.02
CA ARG A 148 -19.60 0.60 -0.86
C ARG A 148 -18.60 0.25 0.24
N LEU A 149 -17.50 0.98 0.37
CA LEU A 149 -16.55 0.83 1.47
C LEU A 149 -17.25 1.00 2.82
N ARG A 150 -18.02 2.09 2.98
CA ARG A 150 -18.79 2.34 4.21
C ARG A 150 -19.77 1.20 4.52
N THR A 151 -20.47 0.69 3.52
CA THR A 151 -21.39 -0.45 3.66
C THR A 151 -20.65 -1.71 4.10
N ALA A 152 -19.48 -1.99 3.50
CA ALA A 152 -18.67 -3.16 3.84
C ALA A 152 -18.08 -3.11 5.26
N LEU A 153 -17.78 -1.92 5.77
CA LEU A 153 -17.33 -1.71 7.14
C LEU A 153 -18.44 -1.93 8.18
N GLY A 154 -19.72 -1.83 7.80
CA GLY A 154 -20.84 -2.03 8.71
C GLY A 154 -20.77 -1.12 9.94
N ALA A 155 -20.92 -1.70 11.13
CA ALA A 155 -20.86 -0.95 12.40
C ALA A 155 -19.51 -0.24 12.64
N PHE A 156 -18.40 -0.74 12.10
CA PHE A 156 -17.10 -0.11 12.26
C PHE A 156 -17.02 1.28 11.62
N ALA A 157 -17.84 1.55 10.60
CA ALA A 157 -17.88 2.87 9.95
C ALA A 157 -18.14 4.01 10.96
N SER A 158 -18.86 3.75 12.06
CA SER A 158 -19.08 4.73 13.14
C SER A 158 -17.81 5.12 13.90
N ARG A 159 -16.77 4.26 13.88
CA ARG A 159 -15.44 4.54 14.45
C ARG A 159 -14.56 5.39 13.53
N VAL A 160 -15.04 5.72 12.31
CA VAL A 160 -14.31 6.49 11.30
C VAL A 160 -15.11 7.75 10.95
N PRO A 161 -15.06 8.81 11.78
CA PRO A 161 -15.89 10.00 11.63
C PRO A 161 -15.74 10.67 10.24
N ALA A 162 -14.56 10.59 9.65
CA ALA A 162 -14.27 11.13 8.33
C ALA A 162 -15.18 10.55 7.22
N LEU A 163 -15.65 9.31 7.35
CA LEU A 163 -16.56 8.68 6.38
C LEU A 163 -17.96 9.33 6.33
N GLY A 164 -18.27 10.24 7.23
CA GLY A 164 -19.45 11.09 7.13
C GLY A 164 -19.39 12.14 6.02
N TYR A 165 -18.21 12.36 5.44
CA TYR A 165 -17.95 13.36 4.40
C TYR A 165 -17.76 12.71 3.03
N ASP A 166 -17.82 13.53 1.98
CA ASP A 166 -17.61 13.12 0.59
C ASP A 166 -16.11 13.08 0.28
N LEU A 167 -15.50 11.91 0.49
CA LEU A 167 -14.06 11.69 0.39
C LEU A 167 -13.67 11.00 -0.92
N SER A 168 -12.42 11.23 -1.36
CA SER A 168 -11.75 10.35 -2.32
C SER A 168 -11.56 8.96 -1.72
N LEU A 169 -11.43 7.92 -2.57
CA LEU A 169 -11.26 6.56 -2.08
C LEU A 169 -9.95 6.40 -1.28
N ASP A 170 -8.85 7.01 -1.74
CA ASP A 170 -7.58 6.97 -1.02
C ASP A 170 -7.68 7.63 0.36
N ALA A 171 -8.39 8.76 0.47
CA ALA A 171 -8.61 9.42 1.76
C ALA A 171 -9.51 8.59 2.70
N ALA A 172 -10.53 7.93 2.15
CA ALA A 172 -11.40 7.04 2.91
C ALA A 172 -10.64 5.81 3.42
N ILE A 173 -9.82 5.16 2.58
CA ILE A 173 -8.95 4.04 2.98
C ILE A 173 -7.98 4.50 4.08
N LEU A 174 -7.29 5.64 3.90
CA LEU A 174 -6.38 6.17 4.91
C LEU A 174 -7.11 6.41 6.25
N ALA A 175 -8.31 6.97 6.23
CA ALA A 175 -9.09 7.19 7.44
C ALA A 175 -9.42 5.86 8.17
N VAL A 176 -9.71 4.78 7.43
CA VAL A 176 -9.91 3.44 8.00
C VAL A 176 -8.62 2.90 8.59
N LEU A 177 -7.48 2.99 7.88
CA LEU A 177 -6.18 2.55 8.38
C LEU A 177 -5.80 3.26 9.68
N LEU A 178 -6.05 4.58 9.75
CA LEU A 178 -5.86 5.37 10.97
C LEU A 178 -6.75 4.88 12.10
N ALA A 179 -8.02 4.55 11.83
CA ALA A 179 -8.95 4.01 12.82
C ALA A 179 -8.57 2.59 13.27
N CYS A 180 -7.87 1.83 12.42
CA CYS A 180 -7.30 0.53 12.77
C CYS A 180 -5.99 0.61 13.59
N GLY A 181 -5.54 1.82 13.94
CA GLY A 181 -4.39 1.99 14.83
C GLY A 181 -3.07 2.32 14.13
N LEU A 182 -3.00 2.36 12.81
CA LEU A 182 -1.79 2.80 12.11
C LEU A 182 -1.61 4.30 12.29
N ARG A 183 -0.51 4.73 12.93
CA ARG A 183 -0.27 6.14 13.26
C ARG A 183 0.94 6.74 12.57
N ASN A 184 1.87 5.88 12.20
CA ASN A 184 3.14 6.30 11.60
C ASN A 184 3.07 6.12 10.08
N ARG A 185 3.90 6.89 9.39
CA ARG A 185 4.02 6.92 7.95
C ARG A 185 4.34 5.55 7.36
N GLU A 186 5.42 4.95 7.85
CA GLU A 186 5.97 3.72 7.27
C GLU A 186 5.00 2.53 7.32
N PRO A 187 4.28 2.24 8.44
CA PRO A 187 3.24 1.23 8.47
C PRO A 187 2.07 1.51 7.52
N ILE A 188 1.66 2.78 7.36
CA ILE A 188 0.57 3.17 6.44
C ILE A 188 1.00 2.95 4.99
N GLU A 189 2.18 3.44 4.59
CA GLU A 189 2.73 3.23 3.25
C GLU A 189 2.91 1.74 2.96
N CYS A 190 3.40 0.96 3.92
CA CYS A 190 3.53 -0.49 3.80
C CYS A 190 2.18 -1.17 3.59
N ALA A 191 1.14 -0.82 4.36
CA ALA A 191 -0.21 -1.37 4.19
C ALA A 191 -0.76 -1.06 2.79
N LEU A 192 -0.65 0.18 2.32
CA LEU A 192 -1.09 0.60 0.97
C LEU A 192 -0.33 -0.15 -0.14
N CYS A 193 0.97 -0.37 0.02
CA CYS A 193 1.79 -1.14 -0.93
C CYS A 193 1.36 -2.61 -0.95
N VAL A 194 1.24 -3.24 0.22
CA VAL A 194 0.87 -4.66 0.35
C VAL A 194 -0.52 -4.94 -0.19
N ALA A 195 -1.45 -4.00 -0.07
CA ALA A 195 -2.80 -4.14 -0.61
C ALA A 195 -2.81 -4.45 -2.12
N GLY A 196 -1.96 -3.78 -2.91
CA GLY A 196 -1.98 -3.88 -4.36
C GLY A 196 -1.04 -4.91 -4.99
N ILE A 197 -0.09 -5.50 -4.23
CA ILE A 197 1.01 -6.27 -4.84
C ILE A 197 0.53 -7.50 -5.62
N ALA A 198 -0.38 -8.28 -5.05
CA ALA A 198 -0.84 -9.52 -5.66
C ALA A 198 -1.63 -9.25 -6.95
N THR A 199 -2.52 -8.27 -6.96
CA THR A 199 -3.34 -7.90 -8.12
C THR A 199 -2.50 -7.28 -9.23
N THR A 200 -1.54 -6.43 -8.88
CA THR A 200 -0.58 -5.82 -9.82
C THR A 200 0.29 -6.88 -10.49
N CYS A 201 0.80 -7.85 -9.72
CA CYS A 201 1.57 -8.96 -10.28
C CYS A 201 0.71 -9.88 -11.14
N ALA A 202 -0.52 -10.20 -10.71
CA ALA A 202 -1.44 -11.04 -11.46
C ALA A 202 -1.79 -10.43 -12.82
N GLU A 203 -2.04 -9.12 -12.85
CA GLU A 203 -2.28 -8.36 -14.10
C GLU A 203 -1.07 -8.47 -15.05
N ALA A 204 0.13 -8.26 -14.52
CA ALA A 204 1.34 -8.39 -15.30
C ALA A 204 1.57 -9.82 -15.82
N PHE A 205 1.32 -10.85 -14.99
CA PHE A 205 1.49 -12.25 -15.38
C PHE A 205 0.46 -12.70 -16.44
N ALA A 206 -0.69 -12.05 -16.52
CA ALA A 206 -1.67 -12.29 -17.58
C ALA A 206 -1.21 -11.78 -18.97
N ALA A 207 -0.26 -10.84 -19.02
CA ALA A 207 0.30 -10.34 -20.27
C ALA A 207 1.24 -11.36 -20.92
N THR A 208 1.24 -11.39 -22.26
CA THR A 208 2.08 -12.29 -23.05
C THR A 208 3.53 -11.77 -23.12
N PRO A 209 4.54 -12.58 -22.75
CA PRO A 209 5.93 -12.19 -22.90
C PRO A 209 6.32 -11.91 -24.36
N GLY A 210 7.09 -10.87 -24.58
CA GLY A 210 7.60 -10.54 -25.92
C GLY A 210 6.60 -9.85 -26.84
N ASP A 211 5.41 -9.53 -26.37
CA ASP A 211 4.38 -8.83 -27.17
C ASP A 211 4.56 -7.29 -27.18
N HIS A 212 5.82 -6.86 -27.19
CA HIS A 212 6.17 -5.43 -27.25
C HIS A 212 5.81 -4.78 -28.57
N ARG A 213 5.51 -5.57 -29.63
CA ARG A 213 5.07 -5.06 -30.93
C ARG A 213 3.65 -4.53 -30.92
N SER A 214 2.82 -4.99 -30.00
CA SER A 214 1.45 -4.50 -29.80
C SER A 214 1.40 -3.25 -28.90
N TYR A 215 2.51 -2.88 -28.28
CA TYR A 215 2.58 -1.70 -27.47
C TYR A 215 2.76 -0.49 -28.38
N PRO A 216 1.88 0.50 -28.36
CA PRO A 216 2.00 1.69 -29.20
C PRO A 216 3.18 2.52 -28.69
N ILE A 217 4.37 2.26 -29.21
CA ILE A 217 5.54 3.10 -28.99
C ILE A 217 5.54 4.19 -30.07
N ASP A 218 4.58 5.08 -30.02
CA ASP A 218 4.70 6.37 -30.65
C ASP A 218 5.51 7.28 -29.73
N LEU A 219 6.82 7.11 -29.79
CA LEU A 219 7.72 8.07 -29.15
C LEU A 219 7.56 9.40 -29.88
N PRO A 220 7.28 10.49 -29.16
CA PRO A 220 7.19 11.79 -29.77
C PRO A 220 8.52 12.09 -30.47
N LYS A 221 8.46 12.64 -31.69
CA LYS A 221 9.66 13.13 -32.37
C LYS A 221 10.29 14.22 -31.51
N PHE A 222 11.51 14.02 -31.08
CA PHE A 222 12.27 15.06 -30.40
C PHE A 222 13.44 15.50 -31.29
N VAL A 223 13.75 16.77 -31.20
CA VAL A 223 14.93 17.38 -31.86
C VAL A 223 15.84 17.82 -30.72
N TYR A 224 17.10 17.41 -30.77
CA TYR A 224 18.11 17.93 -29.86
C TYR A 224 18.52 19.32 -30.34
N GLU A 225 18.30 20.32 -29.49
CA GLU A 225 18.79 21.69 -29.75
C GLU A 225 20.06 21.91 -28.93
N ASP A 226 21.18 22.04 -29.60
CA ASP A 226 22.43 22.41 -28.95
C ASP A 226 22.35 23.89 -28.53
N ARG A 227 22.53 24.17 -27.26
CA ARG A 227 22.64 25.53 -26.76
C ARG A 227 24.07 25.99 -26.99
N SER A 228 24.31 26.62 -28.20
CA SER A 228 25.51 27.40 -28.47
C SER A 228 25.57 28.67 -27.64
#